data_ca230307ac7a3854e97650c79f28fb67
#
_entry.id   ca230307ac7a3854e97650c79f28fb67
#
_cell.length_a   1.000
_cell.length_b   1.000
_cell.length_c   1.000
_cell.angle_alpha   90.00
_cell.angle_beta   90.00
_cell.angle_gamma   90.00
#
_symmetry.space_group_name_H-M   'P 1'
#
loop_
_entity.id
_entity.type
_entity.pdbx_description
1 polymer ?
#
loop_
_entity_poly.entity_id
_entity_poly.type
_entity_poly.pdbx_seq_one_letter_code
_entity_poly.pdbx_strand_id
1 'polypeptide(L)'
;MTMFKSMAFAGTVAALSSLSFAWSIDGVVSSKAGQPLSGVKISSFNYAGLETVSAADGKFALSYDDGVGLQMLKSVQAHVGFNHNVITISGIKAQTLTVSVMDALGKVAFSRTLHNVFGLATFDLNKTNARGAKYIRINADGNRDTYQLGKNVTLMKDGDPLPTIMFTKDGYNNFTYTMKSFTESNVQITMDVASAQQSSSSQAIASSSSAKPESSAASSSSAKIEKVINCTGKTYQAGDHKMSVNVDGKNRTFIMHVPSAYKGDKPVPLVVDYHPIGGSGQGQLQGTTYKSQTDPEGVISLYPDGTGGKSMMGAGWNVGPCCSNDDDVKFSREMIKSVEEKVCIDTKRVYATGFSMGGGMSNHVACYMSDIYAAVAPAAMDLNKTNSATCNPDRPISIIMFRGTNDPVCKYQGGDSGFNDGLNFLGAEGNFNFWKEKNGCSGSPSKNSNGCNEYSNCKDGTKVVLCTKQGGGHDQGDGKIGWPFLKSFTLP
;
A
#
# COMPACT_ATOMS: atom_id res chain seq x y z
N MET A 1 -21.48 40.96 -69.48
CA MET A 1 -20.13 41.15 -68.97
C MET A 1 -20.23 41.18 -67.44
N THR A 2 -20.27 40.07 -66.82
CA THR A 2 -20.59 39.89 -65.40
C THR A 2 -19.40 39.14 -64.73
N MET A 3 -18.68 39.84 -63.85
CA MET A 3 -17.56 39.34 -63.07
C MET A 3 -18.03 38.41 -61.95
N PHE A 4 -17.61 37.18 -61.98
CA PHE A 4 -17.71 36.30 -60.86
C PHE A 4 -16.54 36.60 -59.83
N LYS A 5 -16.95 37.06 -58.64
CA LYS A 5 -16.04 37.15 -57.49
C LYS A 5 -15.96 35.78 -56.81
N SER A 6 -14.79 35.16 -56.85
CA SER A 6 -14.45 33.98 -56.07
C SER A 6 -14.33 34.37 -54.60
N MET A 7 -15.18 33.84 -53.74
CA MET A 7 -15.02 33.89 -52.28
C MET A 7 -14.16 32.70 -51.83
N ALA A 8 -12.96 32.98 -51.41
CA ALA A 8 -12.13 32.01 -50.72
C ALA A 8 -12.65 31.85 -49.26
N PHE A 9 -13.16 30.67 -48.94
CA PHE A 9 -13.43 30.29 -47.57
C PHE A 9 -12.10 29.96 -46.88
N ALA A 10 -11.62 30.86 -46.04
CA ALA A 10 -10.56 30.57 -45.08
C ALA A 10 -11.17 29.72 -43.97
N GLY A 11 -10.93 28.41 -44.03
CA GLY A 11 -11.24 27.51 -42.94
C GLY A 11 -10.27 27.80 -41.77
N THR A 12 -10.82 28.41 -40.74
CA THR A 12 -10.13 28.43 -39.43
C THR A 12 -10.05 27.03 -38.91
N VAL A 13 -8.86 26.43 -39.00
CA VAL A 13 -8.49 25.24 -38.24
C VAL A 13 -8.45 25.70 -36.79
N ALA A 14 -9.51 25.39 -36.03
CA ALA A 14 -9.45 25.47 -34.60
C ALA A 14 -8.38 24.50 -34.15
N ALA A 15 -7.26 25.02 -33.66
CA ALA A 15 -6.28 24.26 -32.97
C ALA A 15 -6.98 23.70 -31.69
N LEU A 16 -7.34 22.43 -31.72
CA LEU A 16 -7.68 21.69 -30.53
C LEU A 16 -6.40 21.73 -29.67
N SER A 17 -6.44 22.56 -28.63
CA SER A 17 -5.47 22.48 -27.54
C SER A 17 -5.53 21.05 -26.98
N SER A 18 -4.50 20.27 -27.27
CA SER A 18 -4.31 18.96 -26.65
C SER A 18 -4.26 19.18 -25.13
N LEU A 19 -5.31 18.76 -24.45
CA LEU A 19 -5.30 18.61 -23.02
C LEU A 19 -4.19 17.59 -22.71
N SER A 20 -3.15 18.01 -22.06
CA SER A 20 -2.08 17.11 -21.62
C SER A 20 -2.53 16.48 -20.31
N PHE A 21 -2.93 15.22 -20.35
CA PHE A 21 -3.18 14.40 -19.17
C PHE A 21 -1.85 13.88 -18.61
N ALA A 22 -1.77 13.74 -17.30
CA ALA A 22 -0.62 13.08 -16.67
C ALA A 22 -0.55 11.62 -17.12
N TRP A 23 -1.72 10.97 -17.28
CA TRP A 23 -1.85 9.70 -17.98
C TRP A 23 -3.30 9.53 -18.49
N SER A 24 -3.46 8.72 -19.51
CA SER A 24 -4.77 8.39 -20.05
C SER A 24 -4.79 6.98 -20.66
N ILE A 25 -5.91 6.29 -20.49
CA ILE A 25 -6.20 5.03 -21.14
C ILE A 25 -7.61 5.03 -21.68
N ASP A 26 -7.78 4.57 -22.91
CA ASP A 26 -9.08 4.29 -23.48
C ASP A 26 -9.08 2.95 -24.21
N GLY A 27 -10.24 2.34 -24.33
CA GLY A 27 -10.36 1.04 -24.98
C GLY A 27 -11.75 0.44 -24.91
N VAL A 28 -11.80 -0.87 -25.10
CA VAL A 28 -13.04 -1.66 -25.06
C VAL A 28 -12.88 -2.84 -24.11
N VAL A 29 -13.89 -3.06 -23.27
CA VAL A 29 -14.01 -4.25 -22.43
C VAL A 29 -14.99 -5.23 -23.04
N SER A 30 -14.58 -6.48 -23.22
CA SER A 30 -15.42 -7.56 -23.77
C SER A 30 -15.34 -8.82 -22.88
N SER A 31 -16.32 -9.69 -23.03
CA SER A 31 -16.24 -11.06 -22.52
C SER A 31 -15.31 -11.92 -23.39
N LYS A 32 -14.93 -13.09 -22.89
CA LYS A 32 -14.16 -14.07 -23.66
C LYS A 32 -14.85 -14.55 -24.95
N ALA A 33 -16.18 -14.42 -25.02
CA ALA A 33 -16.96 -14.68 -26.22
C ALA A 33 -16.98 -13.49 -27.19
N GLY A 34 -16.22 -12.43 -26.94
CA GLY A 34 -16.12 -11.23 -27.77
C GLY A 34 -17.30 -10.27 -27.65
N GLN A 35 -18.24 -10.49 -26.70
CA GLN A 35 -19.36 -9.58 -26.50
C GLN A 35 -18.93 -8.36 -25.67
N PRO A 36 -19.27 -7.13 -26.10
CA PRO A 36 -18.99 -5.93 -25.31
C PRO A 36 -19.62 -6.00 -23.91
N LEU A 37 -18.89 -5.58 -22.89
CA LEU A 37 -19.36 -5.57 -21.51
C LEU A 37 -19.67 -4.14 -21.06
N SER A 38 -20.97 -3.85 -20.91
CA SER A 38 -21.46 -2.61 -20.30
C SER A 38 -21.40 -2.66 -18.78
N GLY A 39 -21.24 -1.51 -18.13
CA GLY A 39 -21.30 -1.40 -16.67
C GLY A 39 -20.13 -2.05 -15.93
N VAL A 40 -18.99 -2.25 -16.61
CA VAL A 40 -17.74 -2.63 -15.95
C VAL A 40 -17.22 -1.39 -15.23
N LYS A 41 -17.00 -1.48 -13.92
CA LYS A 41 -16.33 -0.44 -13.14
C LYS A 41 -14.83 -0.50 -13.45
N ILE A 42 -14.26 0.60 -13.89
CA ILE A 42 -12.86 0.77 -14.22
C ILE A 42 -12.28 1.80 -13.27
N SER A 43 -11.32 1.42 -12.47
CA SER A 43 -10.71 2.28 -11.47
C SER A 43 -9.19 2.17 -11.52
N SER A 44 -8.50 3.25 -11.15
CA SER A 44 -7.06 3.20 -11.00
C SER A 44 -6.68 2.63 -9.64
N PHE A 45 -5.79 1.65 -9.62
CA PHE A 45 -5.23 1.10 -8.39
C PHE A 45 -4.34 2.11 -7.67
N ASN A 46 -3.63 2.96 -8.43
CA ASN A 46 -2.64 3.90 -7.92
C ASN A 46 -3.23 5.28 -7.58
N TYR A 47 -4.48 5.58 -8.01
CA TYR A 47 -5.13 6.90 -7.87
C TYR A 47 -6.52 6.72 -7.28
N ALA A 48 -6.61 6.79 -5.95
CA ALA A 48 -7.86 6.59 -5.22
C ALA A 48 -8.96 7.59 -5.64
N GLY A 49 -10.16 7.06 -5.88
CA GLY A 49 -11.31 7.85 -6.29
C GLY A 49 -11.37 8.17 -7.78
N LEU A 50 -10.38 7.76 -8.58
CA LEU A 50 -10.42 7.86 -10.02
C LEU A 50 -11.08 6.61 -10.61
N GLU A 51 -12.29 6.76 -11.11
CA GLU A 51 -13.07 5.67 -11.67
C GLU A 51 -13.97 6.12 -12.82
N THR A 52 -14.31 5.19 -13.70
CA THR A 52 -15.29 5.32 -14.78
C THR A 52 -16.05 4.01 -14.95
N VAL A 53 -17.03 3.99 -15.82
CA VAL A 53 -17.83 2.79 -16.12
C VAL A 53 -17.91 2.61 -17.63
N SER A 54 -17.75 1.37 -18.12
CA SER A 54 -17.85 1.08 -19.54
C SER A 54 -19.26 1.32 -20.07
N ALA A 55 -19.35 1.90 -21.26
CA ALA A 55 -20.59 2.18 -21.99
C ALA A 55 -21.25 0.88 -22.52
N ALA A 56 -22.42 1.01 -23.17
CA ALA A 56 -23.17 -0.12 -23.72
C ALA A 56 -22.40 -0.92 -24.79
N ASP A 57 -21.50 -0.28 -25.51
CA ASP A 57 -20.62 -0.86 -26.52
C ASP A 57 -19.26 -1.34 -25.93
N GLY A 58 -19.16 -1.40 -24.60
CA GLY A 58 -17.96 -1.80 -23.88
C GLY A 58 -16.85 -0.74 -23.84
N LYS A 59 -17.03 0.40 -24.48
CA LYS A 59 -16.01 1.46 -24.50
C LYS A 59 -15.84 2.10 -23.14
N PHE A 60 -14.61 2.44 -22.83
CA PHE A 60 -14.24 3.18 -21.62
C PHE A 60 -13.13 4.20 -21.94
N ALA A 61 -13.05 5.22 -21.12
CA ALA A 61 -11.93 6.15 -21.05
C ALA A 61 -11.71 6.52 -19.60
N LEU A 62 -10.45 6.50 -19.16
CA LEU A 62 -10.04 6.93 -17.83
C LEU A 62 -8.77 7.75 -17.97
N SER A 63 -8.75 8.94 -17.39
CA SER A 63 -7.59 9.82 -17.42
C SER A 63 -7.39 10.48 -16.07
N TYR A 64 -6.16 10.69 -15.73
CA TYR A 64 -5.76 11.49 -14.59
C TYR A 64 -5.17 12.80 -15.11
N ASP A 65 -5.83 13.90 -14.75
CA ASP A 65 -5.34 15.25 -15.01
C ASP A 65 -4.91 15.83 -13.66
N ASP A 66 -3.61 16.00 -13.48
CA ASP A 66 -3.05 16.65 -12.30
C ASP A 66 -3.12 18.19 -12.38
N GLY A 67 -3.81 18.68 -13.41
CA GLY A 67 -4.04 20.12 -13.63
C GLY A 67 -2.83 20.87 -14.15
N VAL A 68 -1.69 20.20 -14.40
CA VAL A 68 -0.52 20.83 -15.06
C VAL A 68 0.38 19.78 -15.70
N GLY A 69 0.43 19.78 -17.01
CA GLY A 69 1.50 19.13 -17.77
C GLY A 69 2.81 19.87 -17.57
N LEU A 70 3.63 19.49 -16.61
CA LEU A 70 4.97 20.02 -16.45
C LEU A 70 5.96 19.15 -17.22
N GLN A 71 6.63 19.77 -18.20
CA GLN A 71 7.73 19.13 -18.91
C GLN A 71 8.97 19.10 -18.04
N MET A 72 9.72 17.98 -18.09
CA MET A 72 11.04 17.85 -17.46
C MET A 72 11.97 18.99 -17.83
N LEU A 73 12.75 19.45 -16.86
CA LEU A 73 14.01 20.16 -17.09
C LEU A 73 14.94 19.27 -17.92
N LYS A 74 14.88 19.37 -19.25
CA LYS A 74 15.71 18.56 -20.17
C LYS A 74 17.20 18.69 -19.92
N SER A 75 17.63 19.73 -19.22
CA SER A 75 19.02 20.09 -19.05
C SER A 75 19.60 19.86 -17.64
N VAL A 76 18.73 19.68 -16.64
CA VAL A 76 19.15 19.42 -15.25
C VAL A 76 18.22 18.36 -14.72
N GLN A 77 18.68 17.15 -14.46
CA GLN A 77 17.87 16.01 -14.00
C GLN A 77 17.22 16.26 -12.61
N ALA A 78 16.33 17.25 -12.53
CA ALA A 78 15.69 17.71 -11.32
C ALA A 78 14.17 17.60 -11.45
N HIS A 79 13.50 17.36 -10.31
CA HIS A 79 12.05 17.26 -10.21
C HIS A 79 11.49 18.52 -9.58
N VAL A 80 10.41 19.05 -10.15
CA VAL A 80 9.70 20.22 -9.62
C VAL A 80 8.32 19.81 -9.14
N GLY A 81 8.01 20.04 -7.87
CA GLY A 81 6.71 19.85 -7.27
C GLY A 81 6.14 21.20 -6.82
N PHE A 82 4.82 21.35 -6.87
CA PHE A 82 4.11 22.50 -6.32
C PHE A 82 2.91 22.02 -5.51
N ASN A 83 2.91 22.27 -4.21
CA ASN A 83 1.84 21.90 -3.31
C ASN A 83 1.64 22.98 -2.23
N HIS A 84 0.38 23.36 -1.94
CA HIS A 84 0.01 24.34 -0.93
C HIS A 84 0.85 25.65 -0.96
N ASN A 85 1.11 26.17 -2.17
CA ASN A 85 1.95 27.33 -2.42
C ASN A 85 3.43 27.12 -2.06
N VAL A 86 3.92 25.89 -1.97
CA VAL A 86 5.33 25.56 -1.83
C VAL A 86 5.85 24.94 -3.13
N ILE A 87 6.91 25.54 -3.71
CA ILE A 87 7.66 24.96 -4.82
C ILE A 87 8.76 24.10 -4.23
N THR A 88 8.84 22.85 -4.63
CA THR A 88 9.88 21.91 -4.25
C THR A 88 10.65 21.48 -5.50
N ILE A 89 11.97 21.62 -5.50
CA ILE A 89 12.85 21.17 -6.58
C ILE A 89 13.79 20.13 -5.98
N SER A 90 13.67 18.86 -6.40
CA SER A 90 14.48 17.75 -5.89
C SER A 90 15.37 17.13 -6.95
N GLY A 91 16.46 16.51 -6.52
CA GLY A 91 17.48 15.94 -7.41
C GLY A 91 18.30 17.00 -8.15
N ILE A 92 18.22 18.26 -7.76
CA ILE A 92 18.95 19.34 -8.43
C ILE A 92 20.43 19.34 -8.05
N LYS A 93 21.27 19.63 -9.08
CA LYS A 93 22.68 19.95 -8.92
C LYS A 93 22.95 21.18 -9.75
N ALA A 94 23.04 22.34 -9.11
CA ALA A 94 23.26 23.61 -9.79
C ALA A 94 24.17 24.54 -8.96
N GLN A 95 25.05 25.24 -9.62
CA GLN A 95 25.82 26.31 -8.97
C GLN A 95 24.96 27.54 -8.71
N THR A 96 24.01 27.78 -9.62
CA THR A 96 23.03 28.89 -9.46
C THR A 96 21.66 28.41 -9.85
N LEU A 97 20.70 28.50 -8.90
CA LEU A 97 19.30 28.18 -9.10
C LEU A 97 18.45 29.43 -8.85
N THR A 98 17.80 29.95 -9.88
CA THR A 98 16.85 31.04 -9.77
C THR A 98 15.43 30.54 -10.02
N VAL A 99 14.54 30.76 -9.07
CA VAL A 99 13.11 30.50 -9.22
C VAL A 99 12.36 31.82 -9.23
N SER A 100 11.59 32.04 -10.28
CA SER A 100 10.74 33.23 -10.46
C SER A 100 9.30 32.81 -10.65
N VAL A 101 8.38 33.47 -9.96
CA VAL A 101 6.95 33.24 -10.05
C VAL A 101 6.29 34.45 -10.70
N MET A 102 5.43 34.22 -11.69
CA MET A 102 4.86 35.26 -12.52
C MET A 102 3.33 35.18 -12.57
N ASP A 103 2.67 36.32 -12.78
CA ASP A 103 1.25 36.39 -13.06
C ASP A 103 0.92 35.98 -14.51
N ALA A 104 -0.38 36.06 -14.89
CA ALA A 104 -0.84 35.70 -16.23
C ALA A 104 -0.27 36.59 -17.35
N LEU A 105 0.25 37.76 -17.03
CA LEU A 105 0.87 38.71 -17.95
C LEU A 105 2.38 38.58 -18.01
N GLY A 106 2.96 37.61 -17.26
CA GLY A 106 4.40 37.39 -17.22
C GLY A 106 5.16 38.33 -16.28
N LYS A 107 4.45 39.18 -15.50
CA LYS A 107 5.07 40.06 -14.51
C LYS A 107 5.56 39.22 -13.33
N VAL A 108 6.84 39.37 -12.97
CA VAL A 108 7.45 38.67 -11.86
C VAL A 108 6.89 39.17 -10.52
N ALA A 109 6.19 38.28 -9.81
CA ALA A 109 5.65 38.53 -8.46
C ALA A 109 6.63 38.11 -7.35
N PHE A 110 7.50 37.14 -7.65
CA PHE A 110 8.53 36.65 -6.74
C PHE A 110 9.72 36.14 -7.54
N SER A 111 10.92 36.38 -7.06
CA SER A 111 12.13 35.78 -7.60
C SER A 111 13.15 35.56 -6.49
N ARG A 112 13.78 34.40 -6.46
CA ARG A 112 14.84 34.08 -5.52
C ARG A 112 15.93 33.25 -6.19
N THR A 113 17.17 33.62 -5.94
CA THR A 113 18.36 32.88 -6.40
C THR A 113 19.02 32.21 -5.20
N LEU A 114 19.36 30.94 -5.38
CA LEU A 114 20.18 30.14 -4.46
C LEU A 114 21.48 29.78 -5.16
N HIS A 115 22.56 29.64 -4.41
CA HIS A 115 23.88 29.26 -4.90
C HIS A 115 24.29 27.89 -4.33
N ASN A 116 25.03 27.11 -5.10
CA ASN A 116 25.56 25.78 -4.72
C ASN A 116 24.45 24.84 -4.19
N VAL A 117 23.39 24.68 -4.97
CA VAL A 117 22.23 23.86 -4.60
C VAL A 117 22.48 22.41 -4.98
N PHE A 118 22.40 21.51 -3.99
CA PHE A 118 22.52 20.08 -4.16
C PHE A 118 21.37 19.36 -3.47
N GLY A 119 20.67 18.50 -4.20
CA GLY A 119 19.62 17.64 -3.71
C GLY A 119 18.24 18.28 -3.69
N LEU A 120 17.94 19.18 -2.74
CA LEU A 120 16.60 19.73 -2.53
C LEU A 120 16.63 21.26 -2.35
N ALA A 121 15.71 21.95 -3.04
CA ALA A 121 15.42 23.37 -2.80
C ALA A 121 13.91 23.57 -2.61
N THR A 122 13.50 24.36 -1.64
CA THR A 122 12.10 24.69 -1.36
C THR A 122 11.87 26.19 -1.33
N PHE A 123 10.73 26.62 -1.89
CA PHE A 123 10.34 28.04 -1.96
C PHE A 123 8.87 28.13 -1.49
N ASP A 124 8.66 28.66 -0.29
CA ASP A 124 7.35 28.86 0.29
C ASP A 124 6.77 30.20 -0.19
N LEU A 125 5.77 30.11 -1.07
CA LEU A 125 5.09 31.27 -1.63
C LEU A 125 4.07 31.90 -0.67
N ASN A 126 3.67 31.21 0.40
CA ASN A 126 2.78 31.79 1.42
C ASN A 126 3.44 32.98 2.13
N LYS A 127 4.77 33.01 2.16
CA LYS A 127 5.59 34.08 2.73
C LYS A 127 5.92 35.21 1.73
N THR A 128 5.24 35.21 0.58
CA THR A 128 5.51 36.14 -0.51
C THR A 128 4.22 36.83 -0.97
N ASN A 129 4.33 37.93 -1.71
CA ASN A 129 3.20 38.58 -2.34
C ASN A 129 2.79 37.96 -3.68
N ALA A 130 3.11 36.68 -3.92
CA ALA A 130 2.87 35.98 -5.18
C ALA A 130 1.41 35.55 -5.40
N ARG A 131 0.44 36.30 -4.84
CA ARG A 131 -1.01 36.05 -5.05
C ARG A 131 -1.36 36.20 -6.52
N GLY A 132 -2.07 35.19 -7.07
CA GLY A 132 -2.48 35.22 -8.49
C GLY A 132 -1.39 34.75 -9.45
N ALA A 133 -0.33 34.14 -8.95
CA ALA A 133 0.71 33.51 -9.75
C ALA A 133 0.10 32.46 -10.70
N LYS A 134 0.57 32.44 -11.95
CA LYS A 134 0.14 31.51 -13.00
C LYS A 134 1.30 30.71 -13.60
N TYR A 135 2.53 31.20 -13.46
CA TYR A 135 3.70 30.57 -14.03
C TYR A 135 4.86 30.55 -13.04
N ILE A 136 5.64 29.46 -13.08
CA ILE A 136 6.94 29.35 -12.43
C ILE A 136 8.00 29.27 -13.52
N ARG A 137 9.05 30.06 -13.40
CA ARG A 137 10.26 29.97 -14.22
C ARG A 137 11.41 29.51 -13.36
N ILE A 138 12.07 28.45 -13.80
CA ILE A 138 13.26 27.93 -13.14
C ILE A 138 14.44 28.12 -14.08
N ASN A 139 15.52 28.69 -13.55
CA ASN A 139 16.79 28.83 -14.27
C ASN A 139 17.88 28.19 -13.41
N ALA A 140 18.46 27.10 -13.90
CA ALA A 140 19.57 26.40 -13.28
C ALA A 140 20.80 26.47 -14.19
N ASP A 141 21.84 27.17 -13.74
CA ASP A 141 23.09 27.35 -14.47
C ASP A 141 22.92 27.83 -15.94
N GLY A 142 22.00 28.78 -16.15
CA GLY A 142 21.67 29.32 -17.46
C GLY A 142 20.61 28.57 -18.25
N ASN A 143 20.26 27.35 -17.86
CA ASN A 143 19.17 26.56 -18.45
C ASN A 143 17.83 26.99 -17.88
N ARG A 144 16.88 27.34 -18.75
CA ARG A 144 15.64 28.00 -18.36
C ARG A 144 14.42 27.21 -18.80
N ASP A 145 13.53 26.91 -17.84
CA ASP A 145 12.23 26.30 -18.05
C ASP A 145 11.11 27.14 -17.41
N THR A 146 9.92 27.11 -18.02
CA THR A 146 8.76 27.85 -17.54
C THR A 146 7.56 26.91 -17.48
N TYR A 147 6.85 26.93 -16.34
CA TYR A 147 5.74 26.06 -16.00
C TYR A 147 4.51 26.88 -15.70
N GLN A 148 3.34 26.39 -16.10
CA GLN A 148 2.05 26.98 -15.74
C GLN A 148 1.57 26.38 -14.41
N LEU A 149 1.14 27.20 -13.47
CA LEU A 149 0.58 26.77 -12.21
C LEU A 149 -0.89 26.41 -12.35
N GLY A 150 -1.25 25.17 -12.12
CA GLY A 150 -2.60 24.67 -11.96
C GLY A 150 -2.98 24.43 -10.50
N LYS A 151 -4.17 23.87 -10.26
CA LYS A 151 -4.68 23.72 -8.89
C LYS A 151 -4.00 22.62 -8.06
N ASN A 152 -3.41 21.59 -8.66
CA ASN A 152 -2.64 20.54 -7.94
C ASN A 152 -1.64 19.93 -8.93
N VAL A 153 -0.35 20.02 -8.66
CA VAL A 153 0.72 19.54 -9.56
C VAL A 153 1.40 18.32 -8.98
N THR A 154 1.29 17.17 -9.65
CA THR A 154 2.12 16.00 -9.41
C THR A 154 2.81 15.61 -10.71
N LEU A 155 4.14 15.54 -10.71
CA LEU A 155 4.92 15.19 -11.89
C LEU A 155 5.10 13.69 -11.99
N MET A 156 4.76 13.12 -13.15
CA MET A 156 5.14 11.76 -13.53
C MET A 156 6.43 11.79 -14.36
N LYS A 157 7.30 10.86 -14.11
CA LYS A 157 8.68 10.78 -14.63
C LYS A 157 8.87 9.51 -15.45
N ASP A 158 9.76 9.56 -16.45
CA ASP A 158 10.33 8.34 -17.03
C ASP A 158 10.99 7.50 -15.91
N GLY A 159 10.40 6.30 -15.65
CA GLY A 159 10.79 5.42 -14.55
C GLY A 159 9.83 5.41 -13.37
N ASP A 160 8.79 6.25 -13.34
CA ASP A 160 7.68 6.08 -12.40
C ASP A 160 6.87 4.82 -12.77
N PRO A 161 6.32 4.09 -11.78
CA PRO A 161 5.51 2.92 -12.06
C PRO A 161 4.29 3.33 -12.88
N LEU A 162 4.09 2.66 -14.00
CA LEU A 162 2.93 2.89 -14.85
C LEU A 162 1.64 2.54 -14.10
N PRO A 163 0.56 3.29 -14.34
CA PRO A 163 -0.71 3.05 -13.66
C PRO A 163 -1.23 1.64 -13.86
N THR A 164 -1.76 1.04 -12.81
CA THR A 164 -2.48 -0.23 -12.85
C THR A 164 -3.98 0.05 -12.77
N ILE A 165 -4.70 -0.42 -13.76
CA ILE A 165 -6.14 -0.22 -13.93
C ILE A 165 -6.86 -1.52 -13.58
N MET A 166 -7.86 -1.41 -12.73
CA MET A 166 -8.68 -2.53 -12.28
C MET A 166 -10.05 -2.48 -12.96
N PHE A 167 -10.50 -3.61 -13.46
CA PHE A 167 -11.79 -3.83 -14.10
C PHE A 167 -12.59 -4.80 -13.24
N THR A 168 -13.76 -4.37 -12.78
CA THR A 168 -14.64 -5.17 -11.92
C THR A 168 -16.07 -5.17 -12.44
N LYS A 169 -16.71 -6.33 -12.41
CA LYS A 169 -18.12 -6.50 -12.77
C LYS A 169 -18.68 -7.75 -12.10
N ASP A 170 -19.90 -7.64 -11.56
CA ASP A 170 -20.60 -8.78 -10.96
C ASP A 170 -20.73 -9.92 -11.96
N GLY A 171 -20.43 -11.14 -11.52
CA GLY A 171 -20.43 -12.35 -12.36
C GLY A 171 -19.18 -12.53 -13.22
N TYR A 172 -18.18 -11.70 -13.09
CA TYR A 172 -16.90 -11.80 -13.77
C TYR A 172 -15.74 -11.80 -12.78
N ASN A 173 -14.64 -12.45 -13.15
CA ASN A 173 -13.39 -12.34 -12.41
C ASN A 173 -12.83 -10.91 -12.54
N ASN A 174 -12.32 -10.36 -11.46
CA ASN A 174 -11.63 -9.08 -11.51
C ASN A 174 -10.39 -9.19 -12.42
N PHE A 175 -10.17 -8.17 -13.23
CA PHE A 175 -9.05 -8.11 -14.16
C PHE A 175 -8.21 -6.86 -13.86
N THR A 176 -6.90 -6.98 -13.87
CA THR A 176 -5.96 -5.86 -13.70
C THR A 176 -5.11 -5.71 -14.93
N TYR A 177 -4.91 -4.47 -15.36
CA TYR A 177 -4.08 -4.09 -16.50
C TYR A 177 -3.06 -3.04 -16.07
N THR A 178 -1.78 -3.36 -16.12
CA THR A 178 -0.73 -2.34 -15.93
C THR A 178 -0.43 -1.72 -17.27
N MET A 179 -0.55 -0.40 -17.35
CA MET A 179 -0.28 0.36 -18.56
C MET A 179 1.18 0.16 -19.00
N LYS A 180 1.42 0.22 -20.31
CA LYS A 180 2.75 0.10 -20.93
C LYS A 180 3.38 1.46 -21.21
N SER A 181 2.56 2.50 -21.18
CA SER A 181 2.96 3.90 -21.33
C SER A 181 1.95 4.81 -20.63
N PHE A 182 2.29 6.06 -20.37
CA PHE A 182 1.37 7.02 -19.74
C PHE A 182 0.18 7.43 -20.62
N THR A 183 0.20 7.08 -21.90
CA THR A 183 -0.95 7.29 -22.80
C THR A 183 -1.13 6.04 -23.63
N GLU A 184 -2.30 5.42 -23.50
CA GLU A 184 -2.68 4.24 -24.26
C GLU A 184 -4.09 4.38 -24.81
N SER A 185 -4.26 4.11 -26.10
CA SER A 185 -5.54 4.17 -26.78
C SER A 185 -5.89 2.84 -27.43
N ASN A 186 -7.19 2.58 -27.56
CA ASN A 186 -7.74 1.38 -28.19
C ASN A 186 -7.31 0.06 -27.49
N VAL A 187 -7.12 0.10 -26.17
CA VAL A 187 -6.76 -1.08 -25.39
C VAL A 187 -7.91 -2.08 -25.40
N GLN A 188 -7.58 -3.36 -25.63
CA GLN A 188 -8.57 -4.45 -25.64
C GLN A 188 -8.46 -5.22 -24.33
N ILE A 189 -9.53 -5.20 -23.54
CA ILE A 189 -9.63 -5.91 -22.27
C ILE A 189 -10.65 -7.04 -22.42
N THR A 190 -10.27 -8.25 -22.00
CA THR A 190 -11.15 -9.41 -21.97
C THR A 190 -11.33 -9.89 -20.55
N MET A 191 -12.57 -10.01 -20.09
CA MET A 191 -12.91 -10.51 -18.76
C MET A 191 -13.53 -11.91 -18.84
N ASP A 192 -13.10 -12.78 -17.93
CA ASP A 192 -13.61 -14.14 -17.78
C ASP A 192 -14.81 -14.15 -16.81
N VAL A 193 -15.83 -14.94 -17.13
CA VAL A 193 -16.96 -15.18 -16.23
C VAL A 193 -16.45 -15.89 -14.98
N ALA A 194 -16.85 -15.42 -13.81
CA ALA A 194 -16.54 -16.10 -12.56
C ALA A 194 -17.18 -17.49 -12.60
N SER A 195 -16.37 -18.54 -12.41
CA SER A 195 -16.89 -19.90 -12.29
C SER A 195 -17.83 -19.96 -11.09
N ALA A 196 -19.10 -20.27 -11.33
CA ALA A 196 -20.08 -20.45 -10.26
C ALA A 196 -19.56 -21.57 -9.34
N GLN A 197 -19.20 -21.26 -8.12
CA GLN A 197 -19.17 -22.25 -7.06
C GLN A 197 -20.60 -22.82 -6.97
N GLN A 198 -20.76 -24.10 -7.26
CA GLN A 198 -22.04 -24.80 -7.09
C GLN A 198 -22.47 -24.67 -5.63
N SER A 199 -23.32 -23.67 -5.36
CA SER A 199 -24.19 -23.71 -4.21
C SER A 199 -25.28 -24.73 -4.54
N SER A 200 -25.21 -25.91 -3.93
CA SER A 200 -26.27 -26.89 -3.96
C SER A 200 -27.53 -26.28 -3.33
N SER A 201 -28.42 -25.77 -4.18
CA SER A 201 -29.77 -25.40 -3.79
C SER A 201 -30.57 -26.68 -3.58
N SER A 202 -31.07 -26.86 -2.36
CA SER A 202 -32.05 -27.83 -1.94
C SER A 202 -33.30 -27.80 -2.84
N GLN A 203 -33.52 -28.85 -3.60
CA GLN A 203 -34.86 -29.13 -4.13
C GLN A 203 -35.71 -29.79 -3.06
N ALA A 204 -36.83 -29.16 -2.78
CA ALA A 204 -37.91 -29.74 -1.99
C ALA A 204 -38.55 -30.89 -2.76
N ILE A 205 -38.61 -32.08 -2.18
CA ILE A 205 -39.43 -33.18 -2.65
C ILE A 205 -40.33 -33.63 -1.49
N ALA A 206 -41.58 -33.80 -1.85
CA ALA A 206 -42.70 -34.13 -0.99
C ALA A 206 -42.59 -35.54 -0.38
N SER A 207 -43.24 -35.62 0.79
CA SER A 207 -43.50 -36.74 1.65
C SER A 207 -43.94 -38.05 1.00
N SER A 208 -43.37 -39.20 1.44
CA SER A 208 -44.19 -40.38 1.78
C SER A 208 -43.46 -41.26 2.80
N SER A 209 -44.24 -41.74 3.73
CA SER A 209 -43.95 -42.48 4.95
C SER A 209 -43.41 -43.90 4.71
N SER A 210 -42.48 -44.39 5.53
CA SER A 210 -42.67 -45.54 6.44
C SER A 210 -41.36 -46.23 6.86
N ALA A 211 -41.35 -46.58 8.16
CA ALA A 211 -40.61 -47.65 8.83
C ALA A 211 -39.11 -47.54 9.11
N LYS A 212 -38.82 -47.43 10.42
CA LYS A 212 -37.58 -47.74 11.12
C LYS A 212 -37.17 -49.21 10.97
N PRO A 213 -35.85 -49.55 10.93
CA PRO A 213 -35.22 -50.01 12.16
C PRO A 213 -33.83 -49.41 12.43
N GLU A 214 -33.47 -49.41 13.71
CA GLU A 214 -32.20 -49.01 14.30
C GLU A 214 -31.02 -49.85 13.84
N SER A 215 -29.86 -49.20 13.57
CA SER A 215 -28.58 -49.74 13.98
C SER A 215 -27.45 -48.68 13.85
N SER A 216 -26.77 -48.51 14.99
CA SER A 216 -25.39 -48.10 15.20
C SER A 216 -24.78 -46.97 14.35
N ALA A 217 -24.61 -45.85 15.02
CA ALA A 217 -23.75 -44.73 14.61
C ALA A 217 -22.26 -45.15 14.53
N ALA A 218 -21.70 -45.06 13.35
CA ALA A 218 -20.29 -44.87 13.15
C ALA A 218 -20.06 -43.43 12.68
N SER A 219 -19.58 -42.59 13.60
CA SER A 219 -19.12 -41.24 13.27
C SER A 219 -17.85 -41.33 12.44
N SER A 220 -17.96 -41.18 11.14
CA SER A 220 -16.81 -40.92 10.28
C SER A 220 -16.42 -39.46 10.41
N SER A 221 -15.54 -39.16 11.35
CA SER A 221 -14.75 -37.94 11.34
C SER A 221 -13.82 -38.01 10.13
N SER A 222 -14.15 -37.28 9.06
CA SER A 222 -13.18 -37.01 8.00
C SER A 222 -12.07 -36.15 8.59
N ALA A 223 -11.03 -36.79 9.12
CA ALA A 223 -9.80 -36.14 9.48
C ALA A 223 -9.22 -35.45 8.23
N LYS A 224 -9.23 -34.11 8.23
CA LYS A 224 -8.41 -33.34 7.28
C LYS A 224 -6.99 -33.90 7.39
N ILE A 225 -6.45 -34.46 6.32
CA ILE A 225 -5.05 -34.89 6.27
C ILE A 225 -4.24 -33.61 6.36
N GLU A 226 -3.76 -33.27 7.56
CA GLU A 226 -2.80 -32.19 7.73
C GLU A 226 -1.53 -32.55 6.94
N LYS A 227 -1.14 -31.66 6.02
CA LYS A 227 0.09 -31.81 5.27
C LYS A 227 1.25 -31.80 6.24
N VAL A 228 1.84 -32.97 6.52
CA VAL A 228 3.00 -33.08 7.42
C VAL A 228 4.15 -32.26 6.82
N ILE A 229 4.60 -31.24 7.55
CA ILE A 229 5.73 -30.41 7.14
C ILE A 229 6.99 -31.24 7.31
N ASN A 230 7.73 -31.46 6.23
CA ASN A 230 8.99 -32.20 6.27
C ASN A 230 10.15 -31.29 6.65
N CYS A 231 10.74 -31.52 7.81
CA CYS A 231 11.90 -30.79 8.33
C CYS A 231 13.24 -31.42 7.97
N THR A 232 13.30 -32.49 7.21
CA THR A 232 14.56 -33.16 6.83
C THR A 232 15.50 -32.17 6.13
N GLY A 233 16.71 -32.01 6.65
CA GLY A 233 17.72 -31.10 6.08
C GLY A 233 17.49 -29.62 6.38
N LYS A 234 16.55 -29.28 7.28
CA LYS A 234 16.20 -27.90 7.65
C LYS A 234 16.96 -27.37 8.89
N THR A 235 18.04 -28.05 9.31
CA THR A 235 18.93 -27.49 10.33
C THR A 235 19.63 -26.24 9.79
N TYR A 236 19.79 -25.24 10.66
CA TYR A 236 20.47 -24.00 10.32
C TYR A 236 21.29 -23.51 11.52
N GLN A 237 22.43 -22.86 11.25
CA GLN A 237 23.28 -22.35 12.30
C GLN A 237 22.58 -21.23 13.09
N ALA A 238 22.64 -21.26 14.41
CA ALA A 238 22.15 -20.21 15.26
C ALA A 238 22.94 -18.90 15.03
N GLY A 239 22.25 -17.76 15.02
CA GLY A 239 22.84 -16.44 14.81
C GLY A 239 22.04 -15.58 13.83
N ASP A 240 22.64 -14.45 13.45
CA ASP A 240 22.04 -13.45 12.56
C ASP A 240 22.62 -13.58 11.15
N HIS A 241 21.80 -13.91 10.19
CA HIS A 241 22.20 -14.17 8.80
C HIS A 241 21.67 -13.10 7.88
N LYS A 242 22.57 -12.35 7.23
CA LYS A 242 22.20 -11.39 6.17
C LYS A 242 21.78 -12.16 4.93
N MET A 243 20.61 -11.86 4.44
CA MET A 243 20.01 -12.52 3.30
C MET A 243 19.46 -11.51 2.31
N SER A 244 19.16 -11.97 1.11
CA SER A 244 18.50 -11.12 0.09
C SER A 244 17.64 -11.95 -0.85
N VAL A 245 16.64 -11.30 -1.44
CA VAL A 245 15.80 -11.81 -2.52
C VAL A 245 15.70 -10.78 -3.62
N ASN A 246 15.55 -11.24 -4.86
CA ASN A 246 15.28 -10.34 -5.98
C ASN A 246 13.77 -10.10 -6.09
N VAL A 247 13.39 -8.83 -6.08
CA VAL A 247 12.00 -8.38 -6.28
C VAL A 247 12.00 -7.38 -7.43
N ASP A 248 11.42 -7.76 -8.55
CA ASP A 248 11.33 -6.94 -9.76
C ASP A 248 12.68 -6.36 -10.22
N GLY A 249 13.72 -7.19 -10.20
CA GLY A 249 15.08 -6.79 -10.59
C GLY A 249 15.87 -6.05 -9.50
N LYS A 250 15.26 -5.74 -8.35
CA LYS A 250 15.93 -5.11 -7.21
C LYS A 250 16.31 -6.14 -6.16
N ASN A 251 17.56 -6.07 -5.68
CA ASN A 251 18.00 -6.89 -4.57
C ASN A 251 17.51 -6.27 -3.25
N ARG A 252 16.57 -6.96 -2.57
CA ARG A 252 16.01 -6.54 -1.28
C ARG A 252 16.66 -7.39 -0.17
N THR A 253 17.11 -6.73 0.89
CA THR A 253 17.88 -7.35 1.97
C THR A 253 17.05 -7.52 3.24
N PHE A 254 17.43 -8.52 4.07
CA PHE A 254 16.85 -8.76 5.38
C PHE A 254 17.82 -9.54 6.25
N ILE A 255 17.57 -9.58 7.55
CA ILE A 255 18.28 -10.45 8.49
C ILE A 255 17.33 -11.57 8.91
N MET A 256 17.78 -12.81 8.79
CA MET A 256 17.15 -13.97 9.40
C MET A 256 17.86 -14.27 10.72
N HIS A 257 17.16 -14.13 11.82
CA HIS A 257 17.63 -14.53 13.14
C HIS A 257 17.20 -15.96 13.44
N VAL A 258 18.18 -16.82 13.72
CA VAL A 258 17.98 -18.21 14.10
C VAL A 258 18.39 -18.37 15.58
N PRO A 259 17.44 -18.53 16.50
CA PRO A 259 17.79 -18.67 17.92
C PRO A 259 18.45 -20.01 18.22
N SER A 260 19.24 -20.08 19.28
CA SER A 260 19.93 -21.30 19.69
C SER A 260 18.98 -22.46 20.07
N ALA A 261 17.74 -22.14 20.40
CA ALA A 261 16.69 -23.11 20.68
C ALA A 261 16.13 -23.80 19.43
N TYR A 262 16.32 -23.23 18.22
CA TYR A 262 15.94 -23.87 16.97
C TYR A 262 16.83 -25.07 16.66
N LYS A 263 16.25 -26.22 16.31
CA LYS A 263 16.98 -27.47 16.00
C LYS A 263 16.73 -27.98 14.59
N GLY A 264 15.69 -27.47 13.90
CA GLY A 264 15.30 -27.90 12.54
C GLY A 264 14.65 -29.28 12.50
N ASP A 265 14.28 -29.85 13.63
CA ASP A 265 13.67 -31.18 13.77
C ASP A 265 12.13 -31.14 13.78
N LYS A 266 11.57 -29.99 14.04
CA LYS A 266 10.12 -29.72 14.04
C LYS A 266 9.79 -28.34 13.48
N PRO A 267 8.58 -28.16 12.92
CA PRO A 267 8.15 -26.86 12.44
C PRO A 267 8.03 -25.83 13.57
N VAL A 268 8.59 -24.64 13.35
CA VAL A 268 8.53 -23.52 14.30
C VAL A 268 7.81 -22.31 13.70
N PRO A 269 7.23 -21.42 14.51
CA PRO A 269 6.66 -20.19 14.02
C PRO A 269 7.69 -19.28 13.36
N LEU A 270 7.20 -18.36 12.54
CA LEU A 270 7.95 -17.26 11.93
C LEU A 270 7.38 -15.92 12.37
N VAL A 271 8.24 -14.97 12.74
CA VAL A 271 7.86 -13.57 13.02
C VAL A 271 8.61 -12.65 12.05
N VAL A 272 7.89 -11.78 11.37
CA VAL A 272 8.48 -10.68 10.59
C VAL A 272 8.32 -9.39 11.39
N ASP A 273 9.41 -8.72 11.69
CA ASP A 273 9.44 -7.51 12.51
C ASP A 273 9.99 -6.32 11.72
N TYR A 274 9.09 -5.41 11.34
CA TYR A 274 9.36 -4.29 10.44
C TYR A 274 9.90 -3.08 11.19
N HIS A 275 10.98 -2.47 10.69
CA HIS A 275 11.64 -1.31 11.30
C HIS A 275 10.85 0.01 11.08
N PRO A 276 11.07 1.03 11.94
CA PRO A 276 10.51 2.36 11.75
C PRO A 276 11.16 3.09 10.56
N ILE A 277 10.54 4.20 10.13
CA ILE A 277 11.16 5.05 9.10
C ILE A 277 12.57 5.47 9.49
N GLY A 278 13.49 5.50 8.53
CA GLY A 278 14.91 5.79 8.76
C GLY A 278 15.68 4.67 9.47
N GLY A 279 15.00 3.58 9.81
CA GLY A 279 15.62 2.43 10.44
C GLY A 279 16.24 1.43 9.45
N SER A 280 16.53 0.26 9.96
CA SER A 280 17.01 -0.90 9.20
C SER A 280 16.66 -2.18 9.91
N GLY A 281 16.72 -3.32 9.22
CA GLY A 281 16.57 -4.65 9.82
C GLY A 281 17.54 -4.86 11.00
N GLN A 282 18.78 -4.39 10.89
CA GLN A 282 19.75 -4.46 11.98
C GLN A 282 19.34 -3.63 13.21
N GLY A 283 18.82 -2.44 12.99
CA GLY A 283 18.33 -1.58 14.08
C GLY A 283 17.11 -2.19 14.75
N GLN A 284 16.18 -2.78 13.99
CA GLN A 284 15.01 -3.46 14.55
C GLN A 284 15.38 -4.71 15.33
N LEU A 285 16.29 -5.54 14.83
CA LEU A 285 16.82 -6.70 15.54
C LEU A 285 17.36 -6.33 16.93
N GLN A 286 18.02 -5.17 17.05
CA GLN A 286 18.60 -4.70 18.32
C GLN A 286 17.58 -4.05 19.25
N GLY A 287 16.55 -3.39 18.68
CA GLY A 287 15.57 -2.61 19.43
C GLY A 287 14.25 -3.34 19.72
N THR A 288 14.00 -4.48 19.11
CA THR A 288 12.72 -5.19 19.26
C THR A 288 12.49 -5.72 20.67
N THR A 289 11.25 -5.65 21.12
CA THR A 289 10.81 -6.23 22.41
C THR A 289 10.41 -7.71 22.27
N TYR A 290 10.29 -8.23 21.06
CA TYR A 290 9.81 -9.60 20.77
C TYR A 290 10.89 -10.64 20.91
N LYS A 291 12.15 -10.36 20.54
CA LYS A 291 13.24 -11.31 20.50
C LYS A 291 13.42 -12.10 21.81
N SER A 292 13.35 -11.43 22.95
CA SER A 292 13.47 -12.07 24.27
C SER A 292 12.31 -13.04 24.59
N GLN A 293 11.20 -12.93 23.88
CA GLN A 293 10.02 -13.79 24.04
C GLN A 293 10.04 -14.96 23.05
N THR A 294 10.55 -14.74 21.84
CA THR A 294 10.55 -15.71 20.74
C THR A 294 11.73 -16.66 20.75
N ASP A 295 12.93 -16.18 21.13
CA ASP A 295 14.16 -16.98 21.14
C ASP A 295 14.07 -18.25 21.99
N PRO A 296 13.53 -18.23 23.23
CA PRO A 296 13.40 -19.43 24.06
C PRO A 296 12.51 -20.51 23.43
N GLU A 297 11.58 -20.13 22.56
CA GLU A 297 10.65 -21.03 21.87
C GLU A 297 11.18 -21.54 20.51
N GLY A 298 12.36 -21.08 20.09
CA GLY A 298 12.99 -21.47 18.83
C GLY A 298 12.36 -20.83 17.58
N VAL A 299 11.64 -19.72 17.75
CA VAL A 299 10.96 -19.00 16.67
C VAL A 299 11.98 -18.33 15.76
N ILE A 300 11.85 -18.52 14.46
CA ILE A 300 12.64 -17.76 13.48
C ILE A 300 12.09 -16.35 13.36
N SER A 301 12.96 -15.35 13.38
CA SER A 301 12.57 -13.95 13.22
C SER A 301 13.24 -13.32 12.00
N LEU A 302 12.49 -12.56 11.21
CA LEU A 302 12.98 -11.82 10.05
C LEU A 302 12.91 -10.33 10.31
N TYR A 303 13.99 -9.65 10.00
CA TYR A 303 14.13 -8.20 10.10
C TYR A 303 14.45 -7.64 8.71
N PRO A 304 13.43 -7.33 7.89
CA PRO A 304 13.65 -6.84 6.55
C PRO A 304 14.13 -5.39 6.54
N ASP A 305 14.86 -5.02 5.46
CA ASP A 305 15.24 -3.64 5.18
C ASP A 305 14.24 -3.00 4.23
N GLY A 306 13.67 -1.87 4.64
CA GLY A 306 12.88 -0.99 3.81
C GLY A 306 13.74 -0.30 2.75
N THR A 307 13.10 0.38 1.81
CA THR A 307 13.81 1.18 0.80
C THR A 307 13.63 2.66 1.03
N GLY A 308 14.63 3.44 0.61
CA GLY A 308 14.58 4.90 0.59
C GLY A 308 14.16 5.42 -0.77
N GLY A 309 13.81 6.71 -0.83
CA GLY A 309 13.60 7.39 -2.12
C GLY A 309 12.64 8.58 -2.06
N LYS A 310 11.64 8.56 -1.20
CA LYS A 310 10.67 9.66 -1.08
C LYS A 310 10.74 10.41 0.25
N SER A 311 11.35 9.84 1.27
CA SER A 311 11.47 10.47 2.59
C SER A 311 12.88 10.98 2.84
N MET A 312 13.00 12.21 3.34
CA MET A 312 14.26 12.73 3.89
C MET A 312 14.68 12.00 5.19
N MET A 313 13.80 11.21 5.78
CA MET A 313 14.06 10.44 6.99
C MET A 313 14.71 9.08 6.72
N GLY A 314 15.02 8.74 5.45
CA GLY A 314 15.71 7.50 5.08
C GLY A 314 14.79 6.36 4.62
N ALA A 315 15.22 5.12 4.83
CA ALA A 315 14.50 3.93 4.42
C ALA A 315 13.16 3.76 5.14
N GLY A 316 12.14 3.27 4.43
CA GLY A 316 10.80 3.05 4.94
C GLY A 316 10.03 2.07 4.09
N TRP A 317 8.70 2.06 4.25
CA TRP A 317 7.78 1.11 3.66
C TRP A 317 6.75 1.82 2.78
N ASN A 318 6.22 1.14 1.79
CA ASN A 318 5.14 1.63 0.93
C ASN A 318 3.78 1.44 1.64
N VAL A 319 3.54 2.25 2.66
CA VAL A 319 2.31 2.18 3.49
C VAL A 319 1.47 3.45 3.43
N GLY A 320 1.62 4.21 2.35
CA GLY A 320 0.90 5.46 2.15
C GLY A 320 1.56 6.31 1.07
N PRO A 321 1.19 7.59 0.94
CA PRO A 321 1.70 8.47 -0.11
C PRO A 321 3.18 8.84 0.06
N CYS A 322 3.78 8.57 1.22
CA CYS A 322 5.20 8.85 1.47
C CYS A 322 6.08 7.59 1.34
N CYS A 323 7.32 7.85 1.30
CA CYS A 323 8.46 7.12 1.83
C CYS A 323 9.05 6.03 0.92
N SER A 324 8.30 5.11 0.36
CA SER A 324 8.76 4.11 -0.61
C SER A 324 7.71 3.91 -1.71
N ASN A 325 8.16 3.46 -2.89
CA ASN A 325 7.30 3.01 -4.00
C ASN A 325 7.51 1.53 -4.31
N ASP A 326 8.38 0.86 -3.58
CA ASP A 326 8.65 -0.55 -3.83
C ASP A 326 7.49 -1.42 -3.35
N ASP A 327 7.30 -2.56 -3.99
CA ASP A 327 6.28 -3.54 -3.59
C ASP A 327 6.76 -4.32 -2.37
N ASP A 328 6.46 -3.78 -1.18
CA ASP A 328 6.85 -4.40 0.09
C ASP A 328 5.98 -5.62 0.44
N VAL A 329 4.78 -5.74 -0.15
CA VAL A 329 3.94 -6.94 -0.06
C VAL A 329 4.61 -8.09 -0.80
N LYS A 330 5.01 -7.86 -2.05
CA LYS A 330 5.75 -8.86 -2.84
C LYS A 330 7.08 -9.22 -2.20
N PHE A 331 7.81 -8.22 -1.71
CA PHE A 331 9.05 -8.46 -0.96
C PHE A 331 8.82 -9.37 0.25
N SER A 332 7.79 -9.10 1.04
CA SER A 332 7.46 -9.93 2.20
C SER A 332 7.13 -11.37 1.81
N ARG A 333 6.40 -11.59 0.70
CA ARG A 333 6.08 -12.93 0.18
C ARG A 333 7.35 -13.67 -0.27
N GLU A 334 8.19 -13.04 -1.08
CA GLU A 334 9.42 -13.66 -1.59
C GLU A 334 10.43 -13.93 -0.46
N MET A 335 10.53 -13.02 0.52
CA MET A 335 11.36 -13.20 1.71
C MET A 335 10.92 -14.42 2.52
N ILE A 336 9.65 -14.54 2.87
CA ILE A 336 9.10 -15.67 3.64
C ILE A 336 9.34 -16.98 2.88
N LYS A 337 9.01 -17.02 1.60
CA LYS A 337 9.22 -18.19 0.74
C LYS A 337 10.69 -18.62 0.71
N SER A 338 11.63 -17.68 0.58
CA SER A 338 13.07 -17.99 0.56
C SER A 338 13.58 -18.59 1.87
N VAL A 339 12.92 -18.26 2.99
CA VAL A 339 13.24 -18.77 4.32
C VAL A 339 12.63 -20.15 4.55
N GLU A 340 11.41 -20.40 4.07
CA GLU A 340 10.76 -21.71 4.10
C GLU A 340 11.59 -22.79 3.39
N GLU A 341 12.37 -22.41 2.38
CA GLU A 341 13.27 -23.33 1.70
C GLU A 341 14.46 -23.79 2.57
N LYS A 342 14.88 -22.99 3.55
CA LYS A 342 16.11 -23.14 4.33
C LYS A 342 15.89 -23.69 5.75
N VAL A 343 14.82 -23.26 6.40
CA VAL A 343 14.47 -23.60 7.78
C VAL A 343 13.07 -24.21 7.87
N CYS A 344 12.80 -24.97 8.91
CA CYS A 344 11.53 -25.66 9.09
C CYS A 344 10.49 -24.74 9.73
N ILE A 345 9.76 -24.00 8.89
CA ILE A 345 8.71 -23.09 9.33
C ILE A 345 7.35 -23.80 9.32
N ASP A 346 6.56 -23.54 10.35
CA ASP A 346 5.12 -23.81 10.33
C ASP A 346 4.42 -22.68 9.58
N THR A 347 4.06 -22.94 8.33
CA THR A 347 3.43 -21.97 7.45
C THR A 347 2.05 -21.52 7.93
N LYS A 348 1.44 -22.23 8.91
CA LYS A 348 0.22 -21.79 9.57
C LYS A 348 0.48 -20.82 10.73
N ARG A 349 1.71 -20.65 11.16
CA ARG A 349 2.11 -19.79 12.28
C ARG A 349 3.13 -18.74 11.86
N VAL A 350 2.74 -17.90 10.92
CA VAL A 350 3.51 -16.74 10.45
C VAL A 350 2.84 -15.47 10.98
N TYR A 351 3.63 -14.59 11.58
CA TYR A 351 3.15 -13.38 12.25
C TYR A 351 3.93 -12.16 11.82
N ALA A 352 3.26 -10.99 11.88
CA ALA A 352 3.92 -9.71 11.64
C ALA A 352 3.85 -8.81 12.87
N THR A 353 4.93 -8.09 13.12
CA THR A 353 4.99 -6.98 14.08
C THR A 353 5.83 -5.86 13.51
N GLY A 354 5.85 -4.71 14.15
CA GLY A 354 6.72 -3.60 13.78
C GLY A 354 6.41 -2.35 14.55
N PHE A 355 7.35 -1.43 14.49
CA PHE A 355 7.31 -0.17 15.22
C PHE A 355 7.16 1.01 14.26
N SER A 356 6.35 2.03 14.64
CA SER A 356 6.18 3.25 13.84
C SER A 356 5.77 2.91 12.40
N MET A 357 6.52 3.32 11.38
CA MET A 357 6.22 2.92 10.00
C MET A 357 6.21 1.41 9.81
N GLY A 358 7.01 0.65 10.57
CA GLY A 358 6.93 -0.83 10.63
C GLY A 358 5.59 -1.32 11.22
N GLY A 359 5.01 -0.60 12.17
CA GLY A 359 3.65 -0.84 12.65
C GLY A 359 2.61 -0.57 11.55
N GLY A 360 2.81 0.49 10.76
CA GLY A 360 2.05 0.75 9.53
C GLY A 360 2.18 -0.40 8.53
N MET A 361 3.39 -0.96 8.34
CA MET A 361 3.62 -2.11 7.47
C MET A 361 2.94 -3.37 8.01
N SER A 362 2.91 -3.57 9.33
CA SER A 362 2.18 -4.69 9.95
C SER A 362 0.66 -4.60 9.71
N ASN A 363 0.09 -3.39 9.79
CA ASN A 363 -1.30 -3.15 9.38
C ASN A 363 -1.50 -3.41 7.87
N HIS A 364 -0.52 -3.00 7.04
CA HIS A 364 -0.59 -3.14 5.58
C HIS A 364 -0.57 -4.62 5.16
N VAL A 365 0.33 -5.43 5.70
CA VAL A 365 0.34 -6.87 5.38
C VAL A 365 -0.89 -7.61 5.92
N ALA A 366 -1.53 -7.12 6.97
CA ALA A 366 -2.82 -7.65 7.40
C ALA A 366 -3.92 -7.43 6.33
N CYS A 367 -3.84 -6.32 5.56
CA CYS A 367 -4.78 -6.06 4.48
C CYS A 367 -4.57 -6.92 3.23
N TYR A 368 -3.31 -7.30 2.93
CA TYR A 368 -2.94 -7.86 1.61
C TYR A 368 -2.25 -9.23 1.68
N MET A 369 -2.00 -9.74 2.88
CA MET A 369 -1.33 -11.02 3.12
C MET A 369 -1.99 -11.80 4.26
N SER A 370 -3.30 -11.65 4.45
CA SER A 370 -4.06 -12.43 5.44
C SER A 370 -4.09 -13.93 5.12
N ASP A 371 -3.72 -14.32 3.90
CA ASP A 371 -3.47 -15.69 3.46
C ASP A 371 -2.16 -16.29 4.00
N ILE A 372 -1.20 -15.45 4.42
CA ILE A 372 0.11 -15.85 4.97
C ILE A 372 0.22 -15.58 6.47
N TYR A 373 -0.20 -14.39 6.91
CA TYR A 373 -0.10 -14.02 8.32
C TYR A 373 -1.31 -14.50 9.12
N ALA A 374 -1.07 -15.30 10.16
CA ALA A 374 -2.12 -15.76 11.09
C ALA A 374 -2.63 -14.63 11.99
N ALA A 375 -1.74 -13.77 12.44
CA ALA A 375 -2.05 -12.59 13.26
C ALA A 375 -0.96 -11.51 13.12
N VAL A 376 -1.29 -10.27 13.51
CA VAL A 376 -0.36 -9.13 13.46
C VAL A 376 -0.38 -8.29 14.73
N ALA A 377 0.74 -7.60 15.01
CA ALA A 377 0.91 -6.76 16.22
C ALA A 377 1.54 -5.40 15.90
N PRO A 378 0.83 -4.49 15.21
CA PRO A 378 1.34 -3.16 14.92
C PRO A 378 1.50 -2.28 16.16
N ALA A 379 2.58 -1.48 16.20
CA ALA A 379 2.84 -0.51 17.26
C ALA A 379 3.08 0.90 16.72
N ALA A 380 2.51 1.88 17.41
CA ALA A 380 2.70 3.32 17.22
C ALA A 380 2.36 3.88 15.84
N MET A 381 1.66 3.13 14.98
CA MET A 381 1.12 3.65 13.72
C MET A 381 -0.15 2.90 13.31
N ASP A 382 -1.17 3.65 12.92
CA ASP A 382 -2.43 3.14 12.39
C ASP A 382 -2.39 3.07 10.87
N LEU A 383 -3.43 2.49 10.27
CA LEU A 383 -3.66 2.60 8.84
C LEU A 383 -3.80 4.06 8.42
N ASN A 384 -3.16 4.41 7.32
CA ASN A 384 -3.45 5.63 6.59
C ASN A 384 -4.86 5.52 5.97
N LYS A 385 -5.61 6.62 5.93
CA LYS A 385 -6.96 6.65 5.34
C LYS A 385 -6.99 6.18 3.88
N THR A 386 -5.96 6.49 3.10
CA THR A 386 -5.84 6.01 1.72
C THR A 386 -5.75 4.48 1.69
N ASN A 387 -4.90 3.89 2.53
CA ASN A 387 -4.73 2.44 2.59
C ASN A 387 -5.94 1.73 3.18
N SER A 388 -6.64 2.36 4.14
CA SER A 388 -7.85 1.77 4.71
C SER A 388 -8.98 1.64 3.67
N ALA A 389 -9.06 2.56 2.71
CA ALA A 389 -10.05 2.52 1.63
C ALA A 389 -9.85 1.31 0.68
N THR A 390 -8.60 0.86 0.51
CA THR A 390 -8.25 -0.26 -0.38
C THR A 390 -7.98 -1.57 0.38
N CYS A 391 -7.95 -1.54 1.70
CA CYS A 391 -7.70 -2.70 2.55
C CYS A 391 -8.83 -3.72 2.44
N ASN A 392 -8.53 -4.88 1.89
CA ASN A 392 -9.49 -5.96 1.72
C ASN A 392 -8.82 -7.31 1.99
N PRO A 393 -8.70 -7.72 3.26
CA PRO A 393 -8.12 -9.00 3.61
C PRO A 393 -8.97 -10.17 3.08
N ASP A 394 -8.32 -11.22 2.57
CA ASP A 394 -8.98 -12.42 2.03
C ASP A 394 -9.77 -13.20 3.10
N ARG A 395 -9.39 -13.03 4.35
CA ARG A 395 -10.06 -13.58 5.53
C ARG A 395 -9.94 -12.65 6.73
N PRO A 396 -10.78 -12.78 7.76
CA PRO A 396 -10.57 -12.13 9.05
C PRO A 396 -9.17 -12.45 9.61
N ILE A 397 -8.49 -11.47 10.20
CA ILE A 397 -7.15 -11.61 10.76
C ILE A 397 -7.06 -11.02 12.16
N SER A 398 -6.52 -11.78 13.10
CA SER A 398 -6.37 -11.30 14.48
C SER A 398 -5.30 -10.22 14.58
N ILE A 399 -5.63 -9.14 15.32
CA ILE A 399 -4.74 -7.98 15.43
C ILE A 399 -4.71 -7.44 16.86
N ILE A 400 -3.50 -7.14 17.36
CA ILE A 400 -3.27 -6.42 18.61
C ILE A 400 -2.48 -5.14 18.35
N MET A 401 -3.02 -4.00 18.69
CA MET A 401 -2.45 -2.67 18.45
C MET A 401 -1.93 -2.04 19.73
N PHE A 402 -0.74 -1.47 19.71
CA PHE A 402 -0.11 -0.77 20.83
C PHE A 402 -0.04 0.73 20.55
N ARG A 403 -0.72 1.55 21.35
CA ARG A 403 -0.80 2.99 21.12
C ARG A 403 -0.64 3.80 22.41
N GLY A 404 0.20 4.85 22.35
CA GLY A 404 0.35 5.84 23.42
C GLY A 404 -0.59 7.03 23.23
N THR A 405 -1.24 7.52 24.31
CA THR A 405 -2.17 8.65 24.21
C THR A 405 -1.49 10.00 23.99
N ASN A 406 -0.19 10.10 24.29
CA ASN A 406 0.63 11.31 24.12
C ASN A 406 1.66 11.12 22.98
N ASP A 407 1.39 10.22 22.02
CA ASP A 407 2.24 10.03 20.86
C ASP A 407 2.30 11.34 20.03
N PRO A 408 3.48 11.99 19.91
CA PRO A 408 3.61 13.24 19.18
C PRO A 408 3.77 13.04 17.67
N VAL A 409 4.06 11.83 17.22
CA VAL A 409 4.34 11.47 15.82
C VAL A 409 3.07 10.95 15.14
N CYS A 410 2.53 9.84 15.64
CA CYS A 410 1.25 9.30 15.18
C CYS A 410 0.21 9.56 16.26
N LYS A 411 -0.47 10.72 16.18
CA LYS A 411 -1.43 11.15 17.19
C LYS A 411 -2.47 10.06 17.48
N TYR A 412 -2.78 9.85 18.75
CA TYR A 412 -3.75 8.84 19.17
C TYR A 412 -5.12 9.04 18.50
N GLN A 413 -5.54 10.29 18.32
CA GLN A 413 -6.79 10.67 17.67
C GLN A 413 -6.73 10.56 16.15
N GLY A 414 -5.55 10.30 15.57
CA GLY A 414 -5.34 10.28 14.13
C GLY A 414 -5.27 11.67 13.50
N GLY A 415 -5.58 11.70 12.21
CA GLY A 415 -5.47 12.92 11.43
C GLY A 415 -4.14 13.02 10.68
N ASP A 416 -3.82 14.22 10.22
CA ASP A 416 -2.59 14.53 9.49
C ASP A 416 -1.34 14.29 10.36
N SER A 417 -0.31 13.68 9.78
CA SER A 417 0.97 13.39 10.46
C SER A 417 1.68 14.66 10.97
N GLY A 418 1.43 15.80 10.32
CA GLY A 418 2.12 17.06 10.60
C GLY A 418 3.49 17.18 9.92
N PHE A 419 3.94 16.16 9.16
CA PHE A 419 5.25 16.15 8.48
C PHE A 419 5.17 16.50 6.99
N ASN A 420 3.99 16.91 6.51
CA ASN A 420 3.73 17.23 5.10
C ASN A 420 4.11 16.08 4.14
N ASP A 421 3.90 14.86 4.60
CA ASP A 421 4.20 13.61 3.91
C ASP A 421 2.94 12.97 3.28
N GLY A 422 1.79 13.62 3.41
CA GLY A 422 0.49 13.16 2.93
C GLY A 422 -0.13 12.04 3.76
N LEU A 423 0.50 11.62 4.87
CA LEU A 423 -0.05 10.61 5.75
C LEU A 423 -1.19 11.22 6.61
N ASN A 424 -2.34 10.58 6.57
CA ASN A 424 -3.51 10.92 7.36
C ASN A 424 -4.06 9.65 8.02
N PHE A 425 -3.85 9.52 9.31
CA PHE A 425 -4.12 8.30 10.07
C PHE A 425 -5.57 8.20 10.53
N LEU A 426 -6.05 6.95 10.67
CA LEU A 426 -7.37 6.69 11.24
C LEU A 426 -7.47 7.09 12.73
N GLY A 427 -6.35 7.10 13.44
CA GLY A 427 -6.28 7.16 14.88
C GLY A 427 -6.47 5.77 15.52
N ALA A 428 -6.07 5.64 16.78
CA ALA A 428 -6.07 4.36 17.48
C ALA A 428 -7.48 3.74 17.54
N GLU A 429 -8.47 4.51 17.97
CA GLU A 429 -9.86 4.05 18.04
C GLU A 429 -10.47 3.86 16.63
N GLY A 430 -10.09 4.70 15.66
CA GLY A 430 -10.50 4.55 14.27
C GLY A 430 -9.97 3.26 13.65
N ASN A 431 -8.69 2.94 13.89
CA ASN A 431 -8.06 1.70 13.44
C ASN A 431 -8.66 0.46 14.14
N PHE A 432 -8.95 0.57 15.44
CA PHE A 432 -9.63 -0.48 16.21
C PHE A 432 -11.02 -0.80 15.66
N ASN A 433 -11.82 0.23 15.37
CA ASN A 433 -13.13 0.09 14.77
C ASN A 433 -13.08 -0.42 13.33
N PHE A 434 -12.10 0.02 12.55
CA PHE A 434 -11.85 -0.50 11.20
C PHE A 434 -11.64 -2.02 11.21
N TRP A 435 -10.77 -2.53 12.05
CA TRP A 435 -10.50 -3.97 12.13
C TRP A 435 -11.67 -4.74 12.76
N LYS A 436 -12.42 -4.13 13.70
CA LYS A 436 -13.69 -4.68 14.18
C LYS A 436 -14.64 -4.98 13.02
N GLU A 437 -14.81 -4.02 12.11
CA GLU A 437 -15.68 -4.17 10.93
C GLU A 437 -15.14 -5.21 9.95
N LYS A 438 -13.85 -5.17 9.61
CA LYS A 438 -13.22 -6.15 8.71
C LYS A 438 -13.33 -7.58 9.23
N ASN A 439 -13.18 -7.79 10.52
CA ASN A 439 -13.30 -9.09 11.16
C ASN A 439 -14.76 -9.46 11.51
N GLY A 440 -15.72 -8.61 11.21
CA GLY A 440 -17.14 -8.85 11.50
C GLY A 440 -17.40 -9.09 12.97
N CYS A 441 -16.74 -8.35 13.85
CA CYS A 441 -16.91 -8.48 15.30
C CYS A 441 -18.23 -7.88 15.74
N SER A 442 -18.87 -8.51 16.71
CA SER A 442 -20.15 -8.07 17.30
C SER A 442 -20.02 -7.75 18.78
N GLY A 443 -21.00 -7.01 19.31
CA GLY A 443 -21.04 -6.59 20.71
C GLY A 443 -20.12 -5.40 21.01
N SER A 444 -19.88 -5.17 22.30
CA SER A 444 -18.97 -4.13 22.80
C SER A 444 -17.63 -4.75 23.22
N PRO A 445 -16.53 -4.00 23.16
CA PRO A 445 -15.24 -4.51 23.60
C PRO A 445 -15.22 -4.62 25.13
N SER A 446 -14.46 -5.57 25.64
CA SER A 446 -14.22 -5.75 27.07
C SER A 446 -12.72 -5.64 27.39
N LYS A 447 -12.37 -5.40 28.64
CA LYS A 447 -10.97 -5.44 29.07
C LYS A 447 -10.51 -6.89 29.16
N ASN A 448 -9.40 -7.20 28.50
CA ASN A 448 -8.72 -8.48 28.69
C ASN A 448 -7.80 -8.48 29.91
N SER A 449 -7.13 -9.60 30.19
CA SER A 449 -6.22 -9.76 31.34
C SER A 449 -5.03 -8.77 31.36
N ASN A 450 -4.68 -8.19 30.22
CA ASN A 450 -3.62 -7.18 30.09
C ASN A 450 -4.16 -5.74 30.17
N GLY A 451 -5.47 -5.57 30.45
CA GLY A 451 -6.11 -4.26 30.49
C GLY A 451 -6.39 -3.61 29.13
N CYS A 452 -6.14 -4.32 28.03
CA CYS A 452 -6.43 -3.84 26.68
C CYS A 452 -7.92 -4.01 26.35
N ASN A 453 -8.47 -3.13 25.50
CA ASN A 453 -9.81 -3.30 24.95
C ASN A 453 -9.79 -4.42 23.90
N GLU A 454 -10.71 -5.38 23.98
CA GLU A 454 -10.74 -6.56 23.12
C GLU A 454 -12.16 -6.81 22.59
N TYR A 455 -12.28 -6.98 21.28
CA TYR A 455 -13.40 -7.66 20.63
C TYR A 455 -13.00 -9.14 20.44
N SER A 456 -13.72 -10.05 21.11
CA SER A 456 -13.49 -11.50 21.05
C SER A 456 -14.56 -12.26 20.28
N ASN A 457 -15.72 -11.64 20.02
CA ASN A 457 -16.79 -12.25 19.23
C ASN A 457 -16.70 -11.77 17.76
N CYS A 458 -15.70 -12.29 17.05
CA CYS A 458 -15.41 -11.98 15.65
C CYS A 458 -15.51 -13.25 14.80
N LYS A 459 -15.61 -13.08 13.46
CA LYS A 459 -15.63 -14.20 12.52
C LYS A 459 -14.37 -15.05 12.66
N ASP A 460 -14.50 -16.34 12.41
CA ASP A 460 -13.42 -17.36 12.41
C ASP A 460 -12.58 -17.38 13.71
N GLY A 461 -13.19 -16.97 14.84
CA GLY A 461 -12.50 -16.93 16.13
C GLY A 461 -11.39 -15.90 16.24
N THR A 462 -11.33 -14.93 15.31
CA THR A 462 -10.35 -13.85 15.36
C THR A 462 -10.63 -12.88 16.50
N LYS A 463 -9.64 -12.06 16.85
CA LYS A 463 -9.74 -11.03 17.87
C LYS A 463 -9.18 -9.71 17.39
N VAL A 464 -9.77 -8.62 17.86
CA VAL A 464 -9.25 -7.26 17.63
C VAL A 464 -8.99 -6.62 18.99
N VAL A 465 -7.73 -6.23 19.22
CA VAL A 465 -7.28 -5.75 20.54
C VAL A 465 -6.58 -4.40 20.40
N LEU A 466 -6.92 -3.47 21.29
CA LEU A 466 -6.26 -2.17 21.42
C LEU A 466 -5.68 -2.02 22.82
N CYS A 467 -4.36 -2.01 22.91
CA CYS A 467 -3.59 -1.75 24.13
C CYS A 467 -3.21 -0.27 24.18
N THR A 468 -3.95 0.52 24.94
CA THR A 468 -3.72 1.95 25.11
C THR A 468 -2.86 2.20 26.35
N LYS A 469 -1.68 2.80 26.16
CA LYS A 469 -0.82 3.28 27.23
C LYS A 469 -1.14 4.74 27.54
N GLN A 470 -1.80 4.97 28.67
CA GLN A 470 -2.13 6.34 29.09
C GLN A 470 -0.85 7.13 29.38
N GLY A 471 -0.73 8.34 28.81
CA GLY A 471 0.48 9.17 28.90
C GLY A 471 1.67 8.62 28.11
N GLY A 472 1.54 7.46 27.45
CA GLY A 472 2.59 6.87 26.61
C GLY A 472 2.86 7.69 25.35
N GLY A 473 4.12 7.70 24.93
CA GLY A 473 4.58 8.38 23.72
C GLY A 473 4.59 7.49 22.49
N HIS A 474 5.54 7.77 21.59
CA HIS A 474 5.79 6.99 20.37
C HIS A 474 6.65 5.77 20.71
N ASP A 475 6.04 4.76 21.30
CA ASP A 475 6.73 3.62 21.91
C ASP A 475 6.59 2.35 21.05
N GLN A 476 7.57 1.45 21.15
CA GLN A 476 7.47 0.09 20.62
C GLN A 476 6.34 -0.70 21.30
N GLY A 477 5.83 -1.72 20.62
CA GLY A 477 4.89 -2.68 21.19
C GLY A 477 5.53 -3.49 22.33
N ASP A 478 4.71 -3.96 23.26
CA ASP A 478 5.18 -4.83 24.34
C ASP A 478 5.17 -6.30 23.90
N GLY A 479 6.34 -6.84 23.63
CA GLY A 479 6.50 -8.25 23.22
C GLY A 479 5.97 -9.24 24.25
N LYS A 480 5.94 -8.89 25.56
CA LYS A 480 5.38 -9.77 26.62
C LYS A 480 3.86 -9.92 26.50
N ILE A 481 3.19 -8.95 25.89
CA ILE A 481 1.75 -8.98 25.62
C ILE A 481 1.51 -9.46 24.16
N GLY A 482 2.30 -8.96 23.22
CA GLY A 482 2.14 -9.21 21.79
C GLY A 482 2.42 -10.66 21.41
N TRP A 483 3.51 -11.26 21.91
CA TRP A 483 3.87 -12.63 21.55
C TRP A 483 2.84 -13.68 22.01
N PRO A 484 2.38 -13.70 23.28
CA PRO A 484 1.29 -14.58 23.69
C PRO A 484 0.01 -14.42 22.87
N PHE A 485 -0.32 -13.20 22.44
CA PHE A 485 -1.44 -12.97 21.55
C PHE A 485 -1.19 -13.60 20.18
N LEU A 486 -0.09 -13.27 19.51
CA LEU A 486 0.22 -13.74 18.16
C LEU A 486 0.20 -15.28 18.08
N LYS A 487 0.92 -15.96 18.98
CA LYS A 487 1.05 -17.43 18.95
C LYS A 487 -0.24 -18.20 19.28
N SER A 488 -1.30 -17.51 19.73
CA SER A 488 -2.60 -18.12 19.98
C SER A 488 -3.42 -18.34 18.72
N PHE A 489 -2.97 -17.83 17.56
CA PHE A 489 -3.66 -17.94 16.29
C PHE A 489 -2.87 -18.75 15.28
N THR A 490 -3.59 -19.52 14.47
CA THR A 490 -3.05 -20.28 13.34
C THR A 490 -3.91 -20.03 12.10
N LEU A 491 -3.34 -20.16 10.92
CA LEU A 491 -4.12 -20.24 9.69
C LEU A 491 -5.00 -21.49 9.69
N PRO A 492 -6.18 -21.43 9.07
CA PRO A 492 -7.11 -22.56 9.00
C PRO A 492 -6.59 -23.78 8.23
#